data_1ce4977a12c71475143040e5b3196d4b
#
_entry.id   1ce4977a12c71475143040e5b3196d4b
#
_cell.length_a   1.000
_cell.length_b   1.000
_cell.length_c   1.000
_cell.angle_alpha   90.00
_cell.angle_beta   90.00
_cell.angle_gamma   90.00
#
_symmetry.space_group_name_H-M   'P 1'
#
loop_
_entity.id
_entity.type
_entity.pdbx_description
1 polymer ?
#
loop_
_entity_poly.entity_id
_entity_poly.type
_entity_poly.pdbx_seq_one_letter_code
_entity_poly.pdbx_strand_id
1 'polypeptide(L)'
;MDVPVPPPPRTPPQARIRRIAHVARALVLAGAALFVLNALGTWFFPDYAMRIITSQVEVHVLAPLTPRTRFMYVLWDIPSLAIILMALLRLWQLFGEYLQSRVFGARALASLRSVARWVLAAAFVSPVYRAGLSVIVSWQNGPGKRELTVNLSSDDYFMLLMGVMLLAISSVMAEAARIAEDNEGFV
;
A
#
# COMPACT_ATOMS: atom_id res chain seq x y z
N MET A 1 26.42 45.55 -12.48
CA MET A 1 26.45 44.20 -13.07
C MET A 1 26.47 43.22 -11.91
N ASP A 2 25.27 42.74 -11.51
CA ASP A 2 25.17 41.70 -10.48
C ASP A 2 25.56 40.36 -11.11
N VAL A 3 26.72 39.85 -10.72
CA VAL A 3 27.16 38.49 -11.08
C VAL A 3 26.27 37.53 -10.32
N PRO A 4 25.49 36.64 -10.99
CA PRO A 4 24.65 35.67 -10.30
C PRO A 4 25.55 34.73 -9.49
N VAL A 5 25.39 34.74 -8.14
CA VAL A 5 26.11 33.84 -7.25
C VAL A 5 25.66 32.41 -7.58
N PRO A 6 26.59 31.51 -7.97
CA PRO A 6 26.23 30.13 -8.27
C PRO A 6 25.61 29.47 -7.02
N PRO A 7 24.60 28.62 -7.19
CA PRO A 7 23.99 27.94 -6.06
C PRO A 7 25.04 27.11 -5.32
N PRO A 8 25.00 27.07 -3.97
CA PRO A 8 26.00 26.36 -3.17
C PRO A 8 26.08 24.88 -3.58
N PRO A 9 27.27 24.26 -3.59
CA PRO A 9 27.44 22.87 -3.94
C PRO A 9 26.60 22.01 -2.99
N ARG A 10 25.78 21.13 -3.59
CA ARG A 10 24.86 20.25 -2.83
C ARG A 10 25.65 19.36 -1.89
N THR A 11 25.31 19.38 -0.60
CA THR A 11 25.98 18.55 0.41
C THR A 11 25.83 17.06 0.09
N PRO A 12 26.84 16.20 0.31
CA PRO A 12 26.80 14.76 0.05
C PRO A 12 25.54 14.03 0.58
N PRO A 13 25.00 14.38 1.77
CA PRO A 13 23.77 13.78 2.28
C PRO A 13 22.54 14.00 1.38
N GLN A 14 22.40 15.18 0.80
CA GLN A 14 21.24 15.52 -0.06
C GLN A 14 21.23 14.72 -1.38
N ALA A 15 22.41 14.47 -1.96
CA ALA A 15 22.53 13.65 -3.17
C ALA A 15 22.13 12.18 -2.89
N ARG A 16 22.48 11.65 -1.70
CA ARG A 16 22.11 10.29 -1.27
C ARG A 16 20.60 10.15 -1.06
N ILE A 17 19.97 11.11 -0.37
CA ILE A 17 18.53 11.12 -0.14
C ILE A 17 17.77 11.15 -1.47
N ARG A 18 18.19 11.96 -2.42
CA ARG A 18 17.59 12.03 -3.76
C ARG A 18 17.68 10.69 -4.51
N ARG A 19 18.84 10.03 -4.49
CA ARG A 19 19.02 8.72 -5.13
C ARG A 19 18.05 7.70 -4.52
N ILE A 20 17.97 7.64 -3.20
CA ILE A 20 17.03 6.74 -2.49
C ILE A 20 15.58 7.05 -2.88
N ALA A 21 15.19 8.32 -2.93
CA ALA A 21 13.85 8.73 -3.30
C ALA A 21 13.50 8.37 -4.75
N HIS A 22 14.44 8.46 -5.71
CA HIS A 22 14.22 8.00 -7.09
C HIS A 22 14.00 6.49 -7.16
N VAL A 23 14.86 5.71 -6.49
CA VAL A 23 14.73 4.25 -6.44
C VAL A 23 13.39 3.85 -5.78
N ALA A 24 13.05 4.48 -4.66
CA ALA A 24 11.80 4.22 -3.97
C ALA A 24 10.58 4.53 -4.84
N ARG A 25 10.58 5.66 -5.58
CA ARG A 25 9.50 5.97 -6.53
C ARG A 25 9.42 4.96 -7.67
N ALA A 26 10.54 4.49 -8.21
CA ALA A 26 10.55 3.45 -9.23
C ALA A 26 9.96 2.14 -8.69
N LEU A 27 10.31 1.74 -7.46
CA LEU A 27 9.73 0.57 -6.80
C LEU A 27 8.23 0.71 -6.54
N VAL A 28 7.76 1.89 -6.14
CA VAL A 28 6.32 2.17 -5.95
C VAL A 28 5.57 2.03 -7.27
N LEU A 29 6.10 2.56 -8.38
CA LEU A 29 5.48 2.40 -9.70
C LEU A 29 5.49 0.94 -10.16
N ALA A 30 6.60 0.25 -9.99
CA ALA A 30 6.70 -1.16 -10.32
C ALA A 30 5.69 -1.99 -9.51
N GLY A 31 5.58 -1.73 -8.21
CA GLY A 31 4.58 -2.37 -7.34
C GLY A 31 3.15 -2.09 -7.80
N ALA A 32 2.81 -0.82 -8.08
CA ALA A 32 1.49 -0.47 -8.60
C ALA A 32 1.19 -1.17 -9.93
N ALA A 33 2.14 -1.20 -10.85
CA ALA A 33 2.00 -1.91 -12.12
C ALA A 33 1.78 -3.42 -11.92
N LEU A 34 2.53 -4.05 -11.00
CA LEU A 34 2.36 -5.47 -10.68
C LEU A 34 0.96 -5.76 -10.12
N PHE A 35 0.44 -4.94 -9.23
CA PHE A 35 -0.92 -5.13 -8.70
C PHE A 35 -1.99 -4.99 -9.78
N VAL A 36 -1.87 -4.00 -10.66
CA VAL A 36 -2.80 -3.81 -11.78
C VAL A 36 -2.69 -4.96 -12.78
N LEU A 37 -1.47 -5.40 -13.14
CA LEU A 37 -1.25 -6.53 -14.03
C LEU A 37 -1.79 -7.84 -13.43
N ASN A 38 -1.63 -8.05 -12.12
CA ASN A 38 -2.22 -9.20 -11.42
C ASN A 38 -3.75 -9.17 -11.52
N ALA A 39 -4.40 -8.04 -11.26
CA ALA A 39 -5.85 -7.87 -11.38
C ALA A 39 -6.33 -8.11 -12.82
N LEU A 40 -5.63 -7.61 -13.83
CA LEU A 40 -5.92 -7.88 -15.23
C LEU A 40 -5.69 -9.36 -15.58
N GLY A 41 -4.60 -9.97 -15.08
CA GLY A 41 -4.29 -11.37 -15.26
C GLY A 41 -5.41 -12.28 -14.76
N THR A 42 -5.96 -12.02 -13.59
CA THR A 42 -7.08 -12.78 -13.03
C THR A 42 -8.37 -12.61 -13.83
N TRP A 43 -8.53 -11.48 -14.50
CA TRP A 43 -9.68 -11.27 -15.39
C TRP A 43 -9.55 -12.04 -16.70
N PHE A 44 -8.39 -11.95 -17.38
CA PHE A 44 -8.22 -12.51 -18.72
C PHE A 44 -7.87 -14.01 -18.74
N PHE A 45 -7.16 -14.51 -17.72
CA PHE A 45 -6.63 -15.89 -17.69
C PHE A 45 -7.30 -16.73 -16.58
N PRO A 46 -8.24 -17.64 -16.92
CA PRO A 46 -8.97 -18.46 -15.92
C PRO A 46 -8.07 -19.33 -15.04
N ASP A 47 -7.04 -19.95 -15.64
CA ASP A 47 -6.12 -20.84 -14.91
C ASP A 47 -5.20 -20.05 -13.96
N TYR A 48 -4.84 -18.84 -14.33
CA TYR A 48 -4.12 -17.92 -13.46
C TYR A 48 -4.98 -17.48 -12.30
N ALA A 49 -6.24 -17.08 -12.56
CA ALA A 49 -7.21 -16.71 -11.53
C ALA A 49 -7.39 -17.84 -10.51
N MET A 50 -7.53 -19.09 -10.97
CA MET A 50 -7.67 -20.24 -10.11
C MET A 50 -6.48 -20.40 -9.15
N ARG A 51 -5.24 -20.30 -9.68
CA ARG A 51 -4.03 -20.40 -8.85
C ARG A 51 -3.95 -19.30 -7.81
N ILE A 52 -4.21 -18.04 -8.20
CA ILE A 52 -4.14 -16.90 -7.28
C ILE A 52 -5.21 -17.01 -6.19
N ILE A 53 -6.43 -17.35 -6.56
CA ILE A 53 -7.54 -17.47 -5.62
C ILE A 53 -7.27 -18.59 -4.62
N THR A 54 -6.88 -19.78 -5.08
CA THR A 54 -6.60 -20.93 -4.20
C THR A 54 -5.38 -20.73 -3.31
N SER A 55 -4.44 -19.85 -3.69
CA SER A 55 -3.31 -19.50 -2.82
C SER A 55 -3.67 -18.54 -1.68
N GLN A 56 -4.80 -17.83 -1.79
CA GLN A 56 -5.23 -16.84 -0.79
C GLN A 56 -6.20 -17.42 0.26
N VAL A 57 -6.87 -18.52 -0.05
CA VAL A 57 -7.88 -19.14 0.83
C VAL A 57 -7.70 -20.65 0.88
N GLU A 58 -7.76 -21.20 2.10
CA GLU A 58 -7.74 -22.65 2.35
C GLU A 58 -9.16 -23.20 2.18
N VAL A 59 -9.67 -23.21 0.93
CA VAL A 59 -11.01 -23.70 0.59
C VAL A 59 -10.89 -24.79 -0.45
N HIS A 60 -11.63 -25.89 -0.27
CA HIS A 60 -11.72 -26.96 -1.26
C HIS A 60 -12.57 -26.51 -2.45
N VAL A 61 -11.92 -26.20 -3.55
CA VAL A 61 -12.61 -25.84 -4.80
C VAL A 61 -12.87 -27.11 -5.58
N LEU A 62 -14.13 -27.57 -5.59
CA LEU A 62 -14.53 -28.84 -6.21
C LEU A 62 -14.89 -28.70 -7.69
N ALA A 63 -15.05 -27.49 -8.19
CA ALA A 63 -15.45 -27.22 -9.57
C ALA A 63 -14.63 -26.05 -10.17
N PRO A 64 -14.42 -26.01 -11.48
CA PRO A 64 -13.73 -24.89 -12.13
C PRO A 64 -14.51 -23.58 -11.95
N LEU A 65 -13.79 -22.47 -11.87
CA LEU A 65 -14.39 -21.14 -11.68
C LEU A 65 -15.31 -20.77 -12.84
N THR A 66 -16.59 -20.59 -12.54
CA THR A 66 -17.55 -20.11 -13.54
C THR A 66 -17.29 -18.64 -13.88
N PRO A 67 -17.69 -18.14 -15.07
CA PRO A 67 -17.59 -16.73 -15.41
C PRO A 67 -18.26 -15.81 -14.37
N ARG A 68 -19.38 -16.26 -13.79
CA ARG A 68 -20.09 -15.54 -12.72
C ARG A 68 -19.23 -15.41 -11.45
N THR A 69 -18.61 -16.50 -11.01
CA THR A 69 -17.74 -16.50 -9.82
C THR A 69 -16.52 -15.60 -10.04
N ARG A 70 -15.94 -15.62 -11.24
CA ARG A 70 -14.83 -14.73 -11.62
C ARG A 70 -15.24 -13.25 -11.59
N PHE A 71 -16.40 -12.92 -12.12
CA PHE A 71 -16.95 -11.57 -12.06
C PHE A 71 -17.14 -11.09 -10.60
N MET A 72 -17.72 -11.95 -9.76
CA MET A 72 -17.89 -11.65 -8.33
C MET A 72 -16.55 -11.48 -7.62
N TYR A 73 -15.55 -12.31 -7.95
CA TYR A 73 -14.19 -12.17 -7.42
C TYR A 73 -13.59 -10.81 -7.77
N VAL A 74 -13.61 -10.43 -9.04
CA VAL A 74 -13.05 -9.14 -9.49
C VAL A 74 -13.76 -7.97 -8.82
N LEU A 75 -15.09 -8.02 -8.71
CA LEU A 75 -15.87 -6.98 -8.03
C LEU A 75 -15.50 -6.89 -6.54
N TRP A 76 -15.27 -8.04 -5.89
CA TRP A 76 -14.86 -8.12 -4.49
C TRP A 76 -13.42 -7.64 -4.27
N ASP A 77 -12.55 -7.79 -5.27
CA ASP A 77 -11.15 -7.38 -5.22
C ASP A 77 -10.96 -5.85 -5.34
N ILE A 78 -11.89 -5.13 -5.97
CA ILE A 78 -11.80 -3.68 -6.20
C ILE A 78 -11.50 -2.88 -4.92
N PRO A 79 -12.19 -3.05 -3.79
CA PRO A 79 -11.90 -2.30 -2.57
C PRO A 79 -10.50 -2.55 -2.02
N SER A 80 -10.05 -3.80 -2.04
CA SER A 80 -8.71 -4.19 -1.59
C SER A 80 -7.63 -3.58 -2.47
N LEU A 81 -7.78 -3.69 -3.79
CA LEU A 81 -6.89 -3.07 -4.77
C LEU A 81 -6.85 -1.55 -4.61
N ALA A 82 -8.01 -0.90 -4.40
CA ALA A 82 -8.08 0.55 -4.19
C ALA A 82 -7.29 0.98 -2.95
N ILE A 83 -7.40 0.26 -1.83
CA ILE A 83 -6.66 0.54 -0.58
C ILE A 83 -5.15 0.48 -0.84
N ILE A 84 -4.68 -0.58 -1.51
CA ILE A 84 -3.26 -0.77 -1.85
C ILE A 84 -2.77 0.35 -2.77
N LEU A 85 -3.50 0.66 -3.84
CA LEU A 85 -3.14 1.73 -4.77
C LEU A 85 -3.11 3.10 -4.10
N MET A 86 -4.03 3.38 -3.17
CA MET A 86 -4.03 4.62 -2.39
C MET A 86 -2.83 4.70 -1.45
N ALA A 87 -2.43 3.61 -0.79
CA ALA A 87 -1.21 3.56 0.00
C ALA A 87 0.03 3.86 -0.86
N LEU A 88 0.14 3.22 -2.03
CA LEU A 88 1.23 3.43 -2.99
C LEU A 88 1.24 4.87 -3.53
N LEU A 89 0.08 5.46 -3.83
CA LEU A 89 -0.04 6.85 -4.27
C LEU A 89 0.49 7.82 -3.19
N ARG A 90 0.13 7.60 -1.92
CA ARG A 90 0.63 8.43 -0.81
C ARG A 90 2.13 8.26 -0.61
N LEU A 91 2.64 7.05 -0.78
CA LEU A 91 4.07 6.77 -0.73
C LEU A 91 4.82 7.45 -1.89
N TRP A 92 4.25 7.46 -3.09
CA TRP A 92 4.76 8.21 -4.23
C TRP A 92 4.86 9.71 -3.95
N GLN A 93 3.80 10.29 -3.34
CA GLN A 93 3.77 11.70 -2.95
C GLN A 93 4.84 12.02 -1.90
N LEU A 94 5.00 11.16 -0.88
CA LEU A 94 6.02 11.28 0.15
C LEU A 94 7.44 11.36 -0.45
N PHE A 95 7.79 10.43 -1.32
CA PHE A 95 9.10 10.45 -1.98
C PHE A 95 9.26 11.63 -2.96
N GLY A 96 8.15 12.18 -3.47
CA GLY A 96 8.13 13.42 -4.24
C GLY A 96 8.61 14.62 -3.42
N GLU A 97 8.16 14.77 -2.17
CA GLU A 97 8.61 15.82 -1.25
C GLU A 97 10.10 15.65 -0.89
N TYR A 98 10.56 14.40 -0.72
CA TYR A 98 11.96 14.11 -0.45
C TYR A 98 12.89 14.50 -1.62
N LEU A 99 12.42 14.38 -2.86
CA LEU A 99 13.16 14.87 -4.03
C LEU A 99 13.34 16.41 -4.04
N GLN A 100 12.40 17.12 -3.40
CA GLN A 100 12.44 18.58 -3.25
C GLN A 100 13.22 19.02 -2.00
N SER A 101 13.90 18.09 -1.31
CA SER A 101 14.63 18.34 -0.05
C SER A 101 13.72 18.79 1.11
N ARG A 102 12.42 18.54 1.03
CA ARG A 102 11.41 18.89 2.06
C ARG A 102 11.06 17.71 2.95
N VAL A 103 12.08 17.11 3.57
CA VAL A 103 11.90 15.86 4.37
C VAL A 103 11.00 16.08 5.59
N PHE A 104 11.11 17.25 6.25
CA PHE A 104 10.34 17.61 7.45
C PHE A 104 9.17 18.56 7.16
N GLY A 105 8.87 18.81 5.90
CA GLY A 105 7.77 19.68 5.53
C GLY A 105 6.40 19.09 5.90
N ALA A 106 5.42 19.96 6.20
CA ALA A 106 4.07 19.56 6.59
C ALA A 106 3.40 18.59 5.60
N ARG A 107 3.67 18.73 4.30
CA ARG A 107 3.17 17.82 3.26
C ARG A 107 3.77 16.42 3.33
N ALA A 108 5.10 16.33 3.60
CA ALA A 108 5.76 15.04 3.78
C ALA A 108 5.20 14.30 4.99
N LEU A 109 5.04 14.98 6.12
CA LEU A 109 4.46 14.43 7.36
C LEU A 109 2.99 13.99 7.15
N ALA A 110 2.18 14.80 6.45
CA ALA A 110 0.81 14.44 6.12
C ALA A 110 0.74 13.20 5.21
N SER A 111 1.64 13.10 4.22
CA SER A 111 1.75 11.93 3.34
C SER A 111 2.15 10.68 4.11
N LEU A 112 3.15 10.77 5.00
CA LEU A 112 3.59 9.66 5.85
C LEU A 112 2.45 9.15 6.75
N ARG A 113 1.73 10.07 7.42
CA ARG A 113 0.57 9.73 8.23
C ARG A 113 -0.55 9.10 7.39
N SER A 114 -0.73 9.56 6.16
CA SER A 114 -1.70 8.97 5.24
C SER A 114 -1.30 7.56 4.80
N VAL A 115 -0.03 7.31 4.49
CA VAL A 115 0.49 5.95 4.21
C VAL A 115 0.18 5.03 5.38
N ALA A 116 0.52 5.44 6.60
CA ALA A 116 0.27 4.66 7.81
C ALA A 116 -1.20 4.26 7.97
N ARG A 117 -2.13 5.21 7.72
CA ARG A 117 -3.58 4.94 7.80
C ARG A 117 -4.04 3.94 6.74
N TRP A 118 -3.52 4.02 5.51
CA TRP A 118 -3.88 3.06 4.46
C TRP A 118 -3.30 1.68 4.71
N VAL A 119 -2.09 1.58 5.28
CA VAL A 119 -1.50 0.30 5.71
C VAL A 119 -2.33 -0.33 6.83
N LEU A 120 -2.76 0.46 7.81
CA LEU A 120 -3.67 -0.02 8.86
C LEU A 120 -5.02 -0.46 8.29
N ALA A 121 -5.60 0.31 7.38
CA ALA A 121 -6.84 -0.07 6.71
C ALA A 121 -6.68 -1.40 5.97
N ALA A 122 -5.56 -1.62 5.27
CA ALA A 122 -5.26 -2.89 4.61
C ALA A 122 -5.18 -4.04 5.61
N ALA A 123 -4.53 -3.86 6.77
CA ALA A 123 -4.41 -4.88 7.81
C ALA A 123 -5.78 -5.32 8.35
N PHE A 124 -6.73 -4.40 8.52
CA PHE A 124 -8.10 -4.73 8.97
C PHE A 124 -8.99 -5.28 7.85
N VAL A 125 -8.82 -4.81 6.63
CA VAL A 125 -9.63 -5.25 5.48
C VAL A 125 -9.20 -6.64 4.99
N SER A 126 -7.92 -6.99 5.11
CA SER A 126 -7.36 -8.25 4.60
C SER A 126 -8.07 -9.51 5.14
N PRO A 127 -8.33 -9.70 6.45
CA PRO A 127 -9.07 -10.87 6.95
C PRO A 127 -10.51 -10.90 6.44
N VAL A 128 -11.19 -9.75 6.37
CA VAL A 128 -12.55 -9.62 5.85
C VAL A 128 -12.59 -9.97 4.37
N TYR A 129 -11.61 -9.51 3.62
CA TYR A 129 -11.45 -9.82 2.20
C TYR A 129 -11.32 -11.33 1.98
N ARG A 130 -10.43 -12.01 2.72
CA ARG A 130 -10.25 -13.47 2.62
C ARG A 130 -11.50 -14.23 3.04
N ALA A 131 -12.20 -13.79 4.09
CA ALA A 131 -13.46 -14.39 4.51
C ALA A 131 -14.53 -14.29 3.42
N GLY A 132 -14.71 -13.12 2.81
CA GLY A 132 -15.63 -12.94 1.70
C GLY A 132 -15.23 -13.74 0.45
N LEU A 133 -13.93 -13.79 0.17
CA LEU A 133 -13.40 -14.59 -0.94
C LEU A 133 -13.69 -16.08 -0.74
N SER A 134 -13.54 -16.63 0.47
CA SER A 134 -13.85 -18.03 0.77
C SER A 134 -15.30 -18.38 0.45
N VAL A 135 -16.23 -17.48 0.77
CA VAL A 135 -17.65 -17.64 0.45
C VAL A 135 -17.90 -17.59 -1.06
N ILE A 136 -17.30 -16.61 -1.76
CA ILE A 136 -17.48 -16.45 -3.21
C ILE A 136 -17.01 -17.70 -3.95
N VAL A 137 -15.85 -18.23 -3.57
CA VAL A 137 -15.24 -19.40 -4.23
C VAL A 137 -15.98 -20.70 -3.88
N SER A 138 -16.37 -20.90 -2.63
CA SER A 138 -17.10 -22.10 -2.21
C SER A 138 -18.57 -22.11 -2.65
N TRP A 139 -19.10 -20.96 -3.11
CA TRP A 139 -20.49 -20.87 -3.56
C TRP A 139 -20.83 -21.87 -4.67
N GLN A 140 -19.88 -22.16 -5.55
CA GLN A 140 -20.05 -23.11 -6.66
C GLN A 140 -20.00 -24.60 -6.23
N ASN A 141 -19.55 -24.90 -5.00
CA ASN A 141 -19.50 -26.27 -4.48
C ASN A 141 -20.88 -26.86 -4.19
N GLY A 142 -21.95 -26.05 -4.31
CA GLY A 142 -23.33 -26.48 -4.08
C GLY A 142 -23.80 -26.38 -2.62
N PRO A 143 -25.10 -26.68 -2.37
CA PRO A 143 -25.69 -26.64 -1.04
C PRO A 143 -24.99 -27.61 -0.08
N GLY A 144 -24.70 -27.17 1.14
CA GLY A 144 -24.05 -27.99 2.18
C GLY A 144 -22.52 -28.11 2.07
N LYS A 145 -21.89 -27.54 1.01
CA LYS A 145 -20.43 -27.54 0.81
C LYS A 145 -19.85 -26.12 0.73
N ARG A 146 -20.58 -25.15 1.25
CA ARG A 146 -20.12 -23.76 1.34
C ARG A 146 -19.29 -23.59 2.59
N GLU A 147 -18.15 -22.95 2.44
CA GLU A 147 -17.18 -22.76 3.51
C GLU A 147 -16.98 -21.26 3.75
N LEU A 148 -17.04 -20.83 5.02
CA LEU A 148 -16.61 -19.53 5.47
C LEU A 148 -15.36 -19.72 6.32
N THR A 149 -14.21 -19.32 5.77
CA THR A 149 -12.95 -19.40 6.48
C THR A 149 -12.52 -17.99 6.89
N VAL A 150 -12.41 -17.76 8.20
CA VAL A 150 -11.83 -16.53 8.76
C VAL A 150 -10.45 -16.88 9.25
N ASN A 151 -9.42 -16.38 8.57
CA ASN A 151 -8.05 -16.65 8.92
C ASN A 151 -7.29 -15.31 9.13
N LEU A 152 -6.57 -15.22 10.25
CA LEU A 152 -5.62 -14.16 10.56
C LEU A 152 -4.23 -14.66 10.23
N SER A 153 -3.55 -14.04 9.27
CA SER A 153 -2.21 -14.42 8.88
C SER A 153 -1.15 -13.61 9.62
N SER A 154 0.07 -14.12 9.66
CA SER A 154 1.23 -13.37 10.13
C SER A 154 1.41 -12.05 9.37
N ASP A 155 1.05 -12.02 8.10
CA ASP A 155 1.14 -10.81 7.26
C ASP A 155 0.21 -9.70 7.76
N ASP A 156 -1.00 -10.03 8.25
CA ASP A 156 -1.92 -9.05 8.84
C ASP A 156 -1.31 -8.42 10.09
N TYR A 157 -0.68 -9.25 10.95
CA TYR A 157 0.02 -8.77 12.12
C TYR A 157 1.19 -7.85 11.75
N PHE A 158 2.01 -8.24 10.77
CA PHE A 158 3.12 -7.40 10.30
C PHE A 158 2.64 -6.10 9.67
N MET A 159 1.56 -6.12 8.91
CA MET A 159 0.95 -4.89 8.37
C MET A 159 0.43 -3.98 9.49
N LEU A 160 -0.23 -4.54 10.50
CA LEU A 160 -0.69 -3.80 11.67
C LEU A 160 0.48 -3.14 12.39
N LEU A 161 1.52 -3.92 12.71
CA LEU A 161 2.73 -3.42 13.36
C LEU A 161 3.40 -2.32 12.54
N MET A 162 3.57 -2.52 11.24
CA MET A 162 4.14 -1.53 10.32
C MET A 162 3.31 -0.24 10.32
N GLY A 163 1.99 -0.33 10.23
CA GLY A 163 1.11 0.83 10.24
C GLY A 163 1.20 1.64 11.54
N VAL A 164 1.24 0.95 12.68
CA VAL A 164 1.42 1.59 14.01
C VAL A 164 2.79 2.25 14.10
N MET A 165 3.86 1.58 13.67
CA MET A 165 5.22 2.15 13.64
C MET A 165 5.28 3.41 12.78
N LEU A 166 4.70 3.40 11.58
CA LEU A 166 4.66 4.58 10.70
C LEU A 166 3.87 5.73 11.33
N LEU A 167 2.76 5.45 12.04
CA LEU A 167 2.04 6.48 12.80
C LEU A 167 2.91 7.07 13.91
N ALA A 168 3.58 6.23 14.70
CA ALA A 168 4.46 6.67 15.76
C ALA A 168 5.59 7.56 15.21
N ILE A 169 6.28 7.12 14.16
CA ILE A 169 7.33 7.90 13.48
C ILE A 169 6.76 9.24 12.99
N SER A 170 5.60 9.24 12.34
CA SER A 170 5.00 10.47 11.84
C SER A 170 4.64 11.45 12.95
N SER A 171 4.26 10.95 14.12
CA SER A 171 3.93 11.78 15.29
C SER A 171 5.17 12.39 15.92
N VAL A 172 6.24 11.60 16.07
CA VAL A 172 7.53 12.09 16.60
C VAL A 172 8.14 13.14 15.66
N MET A 173 8.10 12.89 14.34
CA MET A 173 8.60 13.85 13.35
C MET A 173 7.79 15.16 13.34
N ALA A 174 6.48 15.09 13.53
CA ALA A 174 5.62 16.27 13.59
C ALA A 174 5.96 17.11 14.83
N GLU A 175 6.18 16.47 15.97
CA GLU A 175 6.58 17.17 17.19
C GLU A 175 7.98 17.80 17.07
N ALA A 176 8.93 17.09 16.48
CA ALA A 176 10.26 17.62 16.22
C ALA A 176 10.21 18.85 15.28
N ALA A 177 9.37 18.82 14.24
CA ALA A 177 9.18 19.95 13.34
C ALA A 177 8.58 21.16 14.09
N ARG A 178 7.60 20.95 14.96
CA ARG A 178 7.00 22.00 15.77
C ARG A 178 8.01 22.66 16.71
N ILE A 179 8.84 21.87 17.40
CA ILE A 179 9.87 22.38 18.31
C ILE A 179 10.92 23.22 17.51
N ALA A 180 11.26 22.79 16.29
CA ALA A 180 12.18 23.53 15.44
C ALA A 180 11.61 24.89 15.02
N GLU A 181 10.32 24.94 14.62
CA GLU A 181 9.62 26.19 14.29
C GLU A 181 9.51 27.14 15.50
N ASP A 182 9.20 26.61 16.69
CA ASP A 182 9.13 27.40 17.92
C ASP A 182 10.50 28.04 18.24
N ASN A 183 11.61 27.33 18.03
CA ASN A 183 12.97 27.86 18.28
C ASN A 183 13.39 28.93 17.27
N GLU A 184 12.95 28.85 16.01
CA GLU A 184 13.25 29.88 15.00
C GLU A 184 12.48 31.19 15.27
N GLY A 185 11.35 31.11 15.97
CA GLY A 185 10.56 32.29 16.36
C GLY A 185 11.14 33.13 17.52
N PHE A 186 12.20 32.65 18.19
CA PHE A 186 12.87 33.34 19.31
C PHE A 186 14.13 34.11 18.90
N VAL A 187 14.50 34.20 17.60
CA VAL A 187 15.62 34.96 17.05
C VAL A 187 15.09 36.14 16.24
#